data_120b99c8104b334d09738a76f5350862
#
_entry.id   120b99c8104b334d09738a76f5350862
#
_cell.length_a   1.000
_cell.length_b   1.000
_cell.length_c   1.000
_cell.angle_alpha   90.00
_cell.angle_beta   90.00
_cell.angle_gamma   90.00
#
_symmetry.space_group_name_H-M   'P 1'
#
loop_
_entity.id
_entity.type
_entity.pdbx_description
1 polymer ?
#
loop_
_entity_poly.entity_id
_entity_poly.type
_entity_poly.pdbx_seq_one_letter_code
_entity_poly.pdbx_strand_id
1 'polypeptide(L)'
;MDYSPGIINIDKAERIMTISTDKDVHFTEAIGLNEIEYEDISGLVTNKITIRGVNIQAKEPMLYTLWLWKSATHASSDLDEDSFRDFINLDVSTSGKRIAGSGQWYLQTSNLCILYEDDDPPTAEGYYTLHLGLMVSSGSGKSAGEAGACQLDITYSPRL
;
A
#
# COMPACT_ATOMS: atom_id res chain seq x y z
N MET A 1 -27.64 2.56 35.93
CA MET A 1 -27.53 3.56 34.87
C MET A 1 -27.56 2.84 33.53
N ASP A 2 -28.49 3.18 32.77
CA ASP A 2 -28.56 2.67 31.42
C ASP A 2 -28.08 3.71 30.44
N TYR A 3 -27.17 3.31 29.64
CA TYR A 3 -26.74 4.11 28.50
C TYR A 3 -26.94 3.29 27.23
N SER A 4 -27.18 3.98 26.17
CA SER A 4 -27.37 3.32 24.90
C SER A 4 -26.12 2.52 24.52
N PRO A 5 -26.23 1.21 24.21
CA PRO A 5 -25.09 0.44 23.69
C PRO A 5 -24.49 1.07 22.45
N GLY A 6 -25.28 1.78 21.65
CA GLY A 6 -24.79 2.50 20.48
C GLY A 6 -23.82 3.62 20.80
N ILE A 7 -23.98 4.32 21.90
CA ILE A 7 -23.06 5.39 22.33
C ILE A 7 -21.70 4.79 22.69
N ILE A 8 -21.68 3.67 23.40
CA ILE A 8 -20.42 2.99 23.75
C ILE A 8 -19.75 2.45 22.50
N ASN A 9 -20.52 1.92 21.57
CA ASN A 9 -19.98 1.39 20.33
C ASN A 9 -19.37 2.48 19.43
N ILE A 10 -19.88 3.72 19.48
CA ILE A 10 -19.28 4.84 18.75
C ILE A 10 -17.86 5.12 19.26
N ASP A 11 -17.63 5.10 20.58
CA ASP A 11 -16.31 5.31 21.16
C ASP A 11 -15.32 4.19 20.82
N LYS A 12 -15.83 3.01 20.48
CA LYS A 12 -15.05 1.85 20.07
C LYS A 12 -15.07 1.60 18.58
N ALA A 13 -15.74 2.44 17.81
CA ALA A 13 -15.83 2.29 16.38
C ALA A 13 -14.43 2.33 15.75
N GLU A 14 -14.19 1.39 14.84
CA GLU A 14 -12.96 1.35 14.08
C GLU A 14 -12.91 2.56 13.14
N ARG A 15 -11.79 3.29 13.19
CA ARG A 15 -11.53 4.36 12.24
C ARG A 15 -10.96 3.79 10.97
N ILE A 16 -11.51 4.20 9.84
CA ILE A 16 -11.02 3.85 8.52
C ILE A 16 -10.36 5.08 7.92
N MET A 17 -9.10 4.94 7.56
CA MET A 17 -8.30 5.99 6.97
C MET A 17 -7.68 5.51 5.66
N THR A 18 -7.29 6.44 4.82
CA THR A 18 -6.64 6.12 3.54
C THR A 18 -5.32 6.87 3.45
N ILE A 19 -4.28 6.16 3.05
CA ILE A 19 -3.01 6.74 2.63
C ILE A 19 -2.79 6.39 1.16
N SER A 20 -2.39 7.38 0.37
CA SER A 20 -2.25 7.22 -1.08
C SER A 20 -0.83 7.55 -1.52
N THR A 21 -0.36 6.85 -2.54
CA THR A 21 0.87 7.23 -3.23
C THR A 21 0.59 8.44 -4.11
N ASP A 22 1.60 9.29 -4.30
CA ASP A 22 1.56 10.36 -5.29
C ASP A 22 2.06 9.81 -6.63
N LYS A 23 1.18 9.79 -7.61
CA LYS A 23 1.48 9.26 -8.97
C LYS A 23 2.64 9.96 -9.68
N ASP A 24 2.97 11.17 -9.28
CA ASP A 24 4.04 11.97 -9.87
C ASP A 24 5.38 11.82 -9.14
N VAL A 25 5.38 11.19 -7.97
CA VAL A 25 6.53 11.03 -7.09
C VAL A 25 6.87 9.57 -6.81
N HIS A 26 5.84 8.76 -6.53
CA HIS A 26 6.02 7.37 -6.12
C HIS A 26 5.75 6.41 -7.28
N PHE A 27 6.48 5.31 -7.30
CA PHE A 27 6.34 4.23 -8.27
C PHE A 27 6.37 4.72 -9.74
N THR A 28 7.30 5.62 -10.01
CA THR A 28 7.45 6.26 -11.33
C THR A 28 8.48 5.59 -12.22
N GLU A 29 9.28 4.67 -11.70
CA GLU A 29 10.36 4.01 -12.42
C GLU A 29 9.87 2.86 -13.30
N ALA A 30 10.60 2.57 -14.36
CA ALA A 30 10.43 1.33 -15.08
C ALA A 30 11.02 0.18 -14.27
N ILE A 31 10.27 -0.91 -14.15
CA ILE A 31 10.75 -2.14 -13.54
C ILE A 31 10.46 -3.32 -14.45
N GLY A 32 11.42 -4.23 -14.58
CA GLY A 32 11.24 -5.48 -15.29
C GLY A 32 10.53 -6.54 -14.45
N LEU A 33 10.37 -7.72 -15.03
CA LEU A 33 9.81 -8.87 -14.31
C LEU A 33 10.71 -9.22 -13.11
N ASN A 34 10.07 -9.38 -11.94
CA ASN A 34 10.72 -9.66 -10.64
C ASN A 34 11.65 -8.57 -10.11
N GLU A 35 11.63 -7.39 -10.69
CA GLU A 35 12.27 -6.21 -10.12
C GLU A 35 11.32 -5.47 -9.18
N ILE A 36 11.89 -4.85 -8.14
CA ILE A 36 11.15 -4.15 -7.10
C ILE A 36 11.51 -2.67 -7.12
N GLU A 37 10.51 -1.81 -7.11
CA GLU A 37 10.64 -0.38 -6.84
C GLU A 37 10.24 -0.12 -5.38
N TYR A 38 11.14 0.48 -4.59
CA TYR A 38 10.91 0.75 -3.16
C TYR A 38 10.45 2.20 -2.97
N GLU A 39 9.46 2.37 -2.09
CA GLU A 39 8.96 3.68 -1.69
C GLU A 39 8.60 3.71 -0.22
N ASP A 40 8.95 4.81 0.43
CA ASP A 40 8.59 5.10 1.81
C ASP A 40 7.54 6.21 1.83
N ILE A 41 6.34 5.91 2.34
CA ILE A 41 5.22 6.84 2.32
C ILE A 41 4.88 7.23 3.73
N SER A 42 5.19 8.47 4.08
CA SER A 42 4.86 9.06 5.37
C SER A 42 3.41 9.55 5.40
N GLY A 43 2.79 9.47 6.56
CA GLY A 43 1.43 9.95 6.76
C GLY A 43 0.55 9.05 7.61
N LEU A 44 1.09 7.94 8.13
CA LEU A 44 0.36 7.12 9.08
C LEU A 44 0.23 7.85 10.41
N VAL A 45 -0.97 7.86 10.99
CA VAL A 45 -1.24 8.55 12.26
C VAL A 45 -0.72 7.79 13.48
N THR A 46 -0.41 6.51 13.32
CA THR A 46 0.17 5.66 14.36
C THR A 46 1.12 4.66 13.73
N ASN A 47 2.06 4.12 14.52
CA ASN A 47 3.00 3.12 14.03
C ASN A 47 2.38 1.73 13.86
N LYS A 48 1.23 1.47 14.46
CA LYS A 48 0.53 0.17 14.37
C LYS A 48 -0.80 0.34 13.67
N ILE A 49 -0.98 -0.35 12.57
CA ILE A 49 -2.20 -0.30 11.78
C ILE A 49 -2.64 -1.70 11.35
N THR A 50 -3.88 -1.81 10.95
CA THR A 50 -4.40 -2.97 10.21
C THR A 50 -4.76 -2.51 8.80
N ILE A 51 -4.12 -3.08 7.79
CA ILE A 51 -4.45 -2.79 6.41
C ILE A 51 -5.72 -3.56 6.06
N ARG A 52 -6.72 -2.83 5.55
CA ARG A 52 -8.05 -3.34 5.23
C ARG A 52 -8.29 -3.51 3.74
N GLY A 53 -7.65 -2.72 2.93
CA GLY A 53 -7.79 -2.79 1.49
C GLY A 53 -6.67 -2.07 0.76
N VAL A 54 -6.45 -2.47 -0.47
CA VAL A 54 -5.52 -1.82 -1.38
C VAL A 54 -6.19 -1.68 -2.74
N ASN A 55 -6.23 -0.47 -3.25
CA ASN A 55 -6.64 -0.20 -4.61
C ASN A 55 -5.40 0.14 -5.43
N ILE A 56 -5.30 -0.40 -6.61
CA ILE A 56 -4.25 -0.07 -7.56
C ILE A 56 -4.86 0.47 -8.85
N GLN A 57 -4.32 1.58 -9.33
CA GLN A 57 -4.54 2.08 -10.67
C GLN A 57 -3.22 1.98 -11.42
N ALA A 58 -3.20 1.29 -12.54
CA ALA A 58 -2.00 1.02 -13.30
C ALA A 58 -2.21 1.24 -14.79
N LYS A 59 -1.18 1.69 -15.48
CA LYS A 59 -1.19 1.85 -16.93
C LYS A 59 -1.18 0.50 -17.64
N GLU A 60 -0.60 -0.52 -17.03
CA GLU A 60 -0.40 -1.84 -17.62
C GLU A 60 -1.06 -2.92 -16.76
N PRO A 61 -1.79 -3.87 -17.38
CA PRO A 61 -2.51 -4.92 -16.65
C PRO A 61 -1.59 -6.10 -16.31
N MET A 62 -0.73 -5.91 -15.31
CA MET A 62 0.21 -6.93 -14.85
C MET A 62 -0.26 -7.59 -13.55
N LEU A 63 0.39 -8.68 -13.16
CA LEU A 63 0.33 -9.17 -11.79
C LEU A 63 1.38 -8.43 -10.97
N TYR A 64 0.92 -7.56 -10.08
CA TYR A 64 1.78 -6.86 -9.14
C TYR A 64 1.79 -7.57 -7.81
N THR A 65 2.93 -7.48 -7.09
CA THR A 65 3.02 -7.87 -5.69
C THR A 65 3.50 -6.67 -4.89
N LEU A 66 2.71 -6.28 -3.91
CA LEU A 66 3.05 -5.22 -2.98
C LEU A 66 3.70 -5.84 -1.75
N TRP A 67 4.95 -5.51 -1.51
CA TRP A 67 5.73 -5.97 -0.37
C TRP A 67 5.70 -4.93 0.73
N LEU A 68 5.64 -5.39 1.98
CA LEU A 68 5.56 -4.55 3.17
C LEU A 68 6.75 -4.85 4.08
N TRP A 69 7.44 -3.80 4.52
CA TRP A 69 8.50 -3.86 5.50
C TRP A 69 8.22 -2.96 6.69
N LYS A 70 8.82 -3.26 7.83
CA LYS A 70 8.65 -2.48 9.06
C LYS A 70 9.66 -1.35 9.23
N SER A 71 10.64 -1.23 8.35
CA SER A 71 11.68 -0.20 8.40
C SER A 71 12.21 0.13 7.01
N ALA A 72 12.94 1.23 6.90
CA ALA A 72 13.57 1.68 5.66
C ALA A 72 14.72 0.77 5.18
N THR A 73 15.08 -0.29 5.92
CA THR A 73 16.14 -1.23 5.53
C THR A 73 15.79 -2.09 4.33
N HIS A 74 14.54 -2.07 3.87
CA HIS A 74 14.14 -2.69 2.60
C HIS A 74 15.01 -2.27 1.41
N ALA A 75 15.56 -1.05 1.45
CA ALA A 75 16.38 -0.52 0.37
C ALA A 75 17.80 -1.09 0.32
N SER A 76 18.19 -1.91 1.29
CA SER A 76 19.49 -2.57 1.24
C SER A 76 19.45 -3.78 0.30
N SER A 77 20.58 -4.09 -0.34
CA SER A 77 20.71 -5.24 -1.25
C SER A 77 20.52 -6.58 -0.56
N ASP A 78 20.64 -6.60 0.74
CA ASP A 78 20.39 -7.77 1.56
C ASP A 78 19.00 -7.61 2.17
N LEU A 79 18.04 -8.36 1.64
CA LEU A 79 16.71 -8.47 2.24
C LEU A 79 16.88 -8.88 3.69
N ASP A 80 16.68 -7.92 4.58
CA ASP A 80 16.65 -8.19 6.00
C ASP A 80 15.32 -8.90 6.30
N GLU A 81 15.39 -10.21 6.46
CA GLU A 81 14.21 -11.02 6.79
C GLU A 81 13.50 -10.51 8.05
N ASP A 82 14.25 -9.89 8.98
CA ASP A 82 13.70 -9.33 10.20
C ASP A 82 12.83 -8.11 9.94
N SER A 83 13.01 -7.40 8.82
CA SER A 83 12.20 -6.24 8.46
C SER A 83 10.97 -6.58 7.62
N PHE A 84 10.92 -7.75 7.01
CA PHE A 84 9.77 -8.19 6.21
C PHE A 84 8.51 -8.36 7.07
N ARG A 85 7.38 -7.90 6.55
CA ARG A 85 6.09 -8.06 7.22
C ARG A 85 5.13 -8.96 6.47
N ASP A 86 4.80 -8.60 5.25
CA ASP A 86 3.79 -9.32 4.47
C ASP A 86 3.84 -8.90 3.01
N PHE A 87 3.04 -9.54 2.20
CA PHE A 87 2.86 -9.16 0.80
C PHE A 87 1.39 -9.28 0.39
N ILE A 88 1.02 -8.54 -0.65
CA ILE A 88 -0.33 -8.54 -1.20
C ILE A 88 -0.21 -8.71 -2.72
N ASN A 89 -0.87 -9.72 -3.26
CA ASN A 89 -0.96 -9.89 -4.71
C ASN A 89 -2.08 -9.01 -5.28
N LEU A 90 -1.73 -8.21 -6.27
CA LEU A 90 -2.63 -7.30 -6.98
C LEU A 90 -2.68 -7.73 -8.44
N ASP A 91 -3.53 -8.72 -8.74
CA ASP A 91 -3.63 -9.30 -10.08
C ASP A 91 -4.51 -8.45 -11.00
N VAL A 92 -3.92 -7.37 -11.50
CA VAL A 92 -4.59 -6.49 -12.47
C VAL A 92 -4.79 -7.18 -13.81
N SER A 93 -3.93 -8.13 -14.17
CA SER A 93 -3.99 -8.85 -15.45
C SER A 93 -5.26 -9.69 -15.60
N THR A 94 -5.71 -10.31 -14.50
CA THR A 94 -6.88 -11.21 -14.53
C THR A 94 -8.14 -10.53 -13.97
N SER A 95 -7.99 -9.78 -12.88
CA SER A 95 -9.13 -9.24 -12.13
C SER A 95 -9.30 -7.73 -12.28
N GLY A 96 -8.35 -7.05 -12.91
CA GLY A 96 -8.41 -5.62 -13.15
C GLY A 96 -9.49 -5.24 -14.17
N LYS A 97 -10.01 -4.02 -14.02
CA LYS A 97 -10.97 -3.41 -14.95
C LYS A 97 -10.33 -2.24 -15.65
N ARG A 98 -10.49 -2.18 -16.96
CA ARG A 98 -10.05 -1.03 -17.74
C ARG A 98 -11.00 0.15 -17.50
N ILE A 99 -10.42 1.29 -17.15
CA ILE A 99 -11.18 2.54 -17.02
C ILE A 99 -11.41 3.09 -18.41
N ALA A 100 -12.68 3.22 -18.81
CA ALA A 100 -13.05 3.67 -20.14
C ALA A 100 -12.45 5.01 -20.51
N GLY A 101 -11.80 5.10 -21.66
CA GLY A 101 -11.23 6.36 -22.18
C GLY A 101 -9.91 6.83 -21.56
N SER A 102 -9.42 6.15 -20.52
CA SER A 102 -8.20 6.59 -19.81
C SER A 102 -6.94 5.82 -20.21
N GLY A 103 -7.07 4.62 -20.75
CA GLY A 103 -5.94 3.69 -20.93
C GLY A 103 -5.40 3.11 -19.63
N GLN A 104 -6.09 3.32 -18.52
CA GLN A 104 -5.70 2.87 -17.18
C GLN A 104 -6.50 1.62 -16.78
N TRP A 105 -5.90 0.83 -15.91
CA TRP A 105 -6.52 -0.34 -15.30
C TRP A 105 -6.66 -0.12 -13.79
N TYR A 106 -7.72 -0.66 -13.23
CA TYR A 106 -8.06 -0.51 -11.82
C TYR A 106 -8.40 -1.85 -11.20
N LEU A 107 -7.85 -2.09 -10.01
CA LEU A 107 -8.19 -3.24 -9.17
C LEU A 107 -8.41 -2.77 -7.75
N GLN A 108 -9.50 -3.21 -7.15
CA GLN A 108 -9.80 -3.02 -5.74
C GLN A 108 -9.70 -4.35 -5.02
N THR A 109 -8.90 -4.38 -3.96
CA THR A 109 -8.90 -5.48 -2.99
C THR A 109 -9.48 -4.98 -1.67
N SER A 110 -10.31 -5.79 -1.04
CA SER A 110 -10.97 -5.46 0.21
C SER A 110 -10.96 -6.65 1.15
N ASN A 111 -11.47 -6.45 2.36
CA ASN A 111 -11.52 -7.51 3.40
C ASN A 111 -10.14 -8.06 3.79
N LEU A 112 -9.09 -7.25 3.62
CA LEU A 112 -7.77 -7.59 4.11
C LEU A 112 -7.71 -7.38 5.63
N CYS A 113 -6.86 -8.15 6.28
CA CYS A 113 -6.57 -8.02 7.71
C CYS A 113 -5.08 -8.23 7.92
N ILE A 114 -4.27 -7.27 7.47
CA ILE A 114 -2.82 -7.36 7.57
C ILE A 114 -2.34 -6.44 8.67
N LEU A 115 -1.69 -7.00 9.67
CA LEU A 115 -1.11 -6.26 10.77
C LEU A 115 0.22 -5.67 10.31
N TYR A 116 0.32 -4.35 10.35
CA TYR A 116 1.52 -3.62 9.98
C TYR A 116 2.03 -2.77 11.14
N GLU A 117 3.33 -2.70 11.29
CA GLU A 117 4.00 -1.87 12.28
C GLU A 117 5.23 -1.22 11.66
N ASP A 118 5.35 0.09 11.80
CA ASP A 118 6.56 0.84 11.49
C ASP A 118 7.45 0.88 12.72
N ASP A 119 8.64 0.30 12.62
CA ASP A 119 9.63 0.25 13.72
C ASP A 119 10.56 1.48 13.71
N ASP A 120 10.51 2.29 12.66
CA ASP A 120 11.29 3.50 12.59
C ASP A 120 10.65 4.63 13.43
N PRO A 121 11.44 5.59 13.91
CA PRO A 121 10.90 6.74 14.64
C PRO A 121 10.00 7.58 13.72
N PRO A 122 9.04 8.31 14.30
CA PRO A 122 8.16 9.17 13.51
C PRO A 122 8.94 10.31 12.85
N THR A 123 8.35 10.88 11.81
CA THR A 123 8.84 12.10 11.16
C THR A 123 8.80 13.29 12.13
N ALA A 124 9.42 14.40 11.76
CA ALA A 124 9.40 15.63 12.56
C ALA A 124 7.96 16.15 12.79
N GLU A 125 7.03 15.87 11.87
CA GLU A 125 5.62 16.21 12.00
C GLU A 125 4.82 15.20 12.83
N GLY A 126 5.44 14.10 13.28
CA GLY A 126 4.80 13.09 14.11
C GLY A 126 4.08 11.97 13.35
N TYR A 127 4.32 11.84 12.05
CA TYR A 127 3.75 10.76 11.24
C TYR A 127 4.68 9.55 11.16
N TYR A 128 4.10 8.39 11.02
CA TYR A 128 4.80 7.15 10.75
C TYR A 128 4.77 6.81 9.28
N THR A 129 5.58 5.83 8.88
CA THR A 129 5.88 5.56 7.48
C THR A 129 5.45 4.15 7.09
N LEU A 130 4.88 4.05 5.92
CA LEU A 130 4.59 2.78 5.25
C LEU A 130 5.74 2.48 4.28
N HIS A 131 6.48 1.41 4.55
CA HIS A 131 7.62 0.99 3.74
C HIS A 131 7.16 -0.06 2.73
N LEU A 132 7.17 0.30 1.46
CA LEU A 132 6.59 -0.48 0.39
C LEU A 132 7.61 -0.89 -0.66
N GLY A 133 7.35 -2.01 -1.30
CA GLY A 133 8.01 -2.40 -2.55
C GLY A 133 6.96 -2.89 -3.54
N LEU A 134 6.97 -2.38 -4.74
CA LEU A 134 6.10 -2.84 -5.81
C LEU A 134 6.92 -3.66 -6.81
N MET A 135 6.52 -4.91 -6.99
CA MET A 135 7.16 -5.85 -7.90
C MET A 135 6.17 -6.24 -8.99
N VAL A 136 6.65 -6.41 -10.22
CA VAL A 136 5.90 -7.09 -11.26
C VAL A 136 6.23 -8.58 -11.20
N SER A 137 5.25 -9.38 -10.81
CA SER A 137 5.42 -10.82 -10.61
C SER A 137 5.09 -11.66 -11.83
N SER A 138 4.36 -11.09 -12.79
CA SER A 138 4.06 -11.72 -14.07
C SER A 138 3.73 -10.66 -15.11
N GLY A 139 4.26 -10.82 -16.30
CA GLY A 139 4.09 -9.91 -17.42
C GLY A 139 5.43 -9.37 -17.91
N SER A 140 5.39 -8.33 -18.74
CA SER A 140 6.61 -7.75 -19.36
C SER A 140 7.29 -6.68 -18.53
N GLY A 141 6.73 -6.34 -17.37
CA GLY A 141 7.24 -5.25 -16.55
C GLY A 141 6.36 -4.00 -16.59
N LYS A 142 6.73 -3.02 -15.77
CA LYS A 142 6.07 -1.72 -15.67
C LYS A 142 6.91 -0.67 -16.39
N SER A 143 6.31 0.08 -17.28
CA SER A 143 6.98 1.19 -17.97
C SER A 143 7.36 2.31 -17.02
N ALA A 144 8.37 3.08 -17.38
CA ALA A 144 8.71 4.32 -16.68
C ALA A 144 7.52 5.26 -16.64
N GLY A 145 7.33 5.87 -15.45
CA GLY A 145 6.17 6.67 -15.20
C GLY A 145 6.13 7.98 -15.96
N GLU A 146 5.23 8.03 -16.88
CA GLU A 146 4.41 9.21 -16.99
C GLU A 146 3.51 9.27 -15.74
N ALA A 147 3.09 10.48 -15.37
CA ALA A 147 2.12 10.68 -14.31
C ALA A 147 0.96 9.65 -14.41
N GLY A 148 0.80 8.84 -13.38
CA GLY A 148 -0.24 7.80 -13.33
C GLY A 148 0.17 6.41 -13.82
N ALA A 149 1.44 6.11 -13.99
CA ALA A 149 1.88 4.75 -14.35
C ALA A 149 1.47 3.70 -13.31
N CYS A 150 1.47 4.08 -12.04
CA CYS A 150 0.93 3.28 -10.95
C CYS A 150 0.58 4.17 -9.76
N GLN A 151 -0.61 3.99 -9.21
CA GLN A 151 -1.04 4.65 -7.99
C GLN A 151 -1.71 3.65 -7.06
N LEU A 152 -1.36 3.72 -5.79
CA LEU A 152 -1.95 2.91 -4.73
C LEU A 152 -2.72 3.76 -3.74
N ASP A 153 -3.91 3.29 -3.36
CA ASP A 153 -4.67 3.80 -2.24
C ASP A 153 -4.79 2.68 -1.22
N ILE A 154 -4.28 2.91 -0.02
CA ILE A 154 -4.24 1.90 1.04
C ILE A 154 -5.17 2.34 2.15
N THR A 155 -6.19 1.52 2.39
CA THR A 155 -7.17 1.74 3.45
C THR A 155 -6.74 0.98 4.69
N TYR A 156 -6.72 1.67 5.82
CA TYR A 156 -6.24 1.09 7.07
C TYR A 156 -7.03 1.57 8.27
N SER A 157 -6.93 0.80 9.34
CA SER A 157 -7.45 1.15 10.67
C SER A 157 -6.28 1.31 11.63
N PRO A 158 -6.16 2.44 12.36
CA PRO A 158 -5.18 2.57 13.43
C PRO A 158 -5.43 1.54 14.53
N ARG A 159 -4.36 0.95 15.05
CA ARG A 159 -4.40 0.14 16.27
C ARG A 159 -3.85 0.97 17.43
N LEU A 160 -4.59 0.98 18.49
CA LEU A 160 -4.21 1.69 19.72
C LEU A 160 -3.49 0.76 20.68
#